data_443cc680a88906f67fae00107d1fde2f
#
_entry.id   443cc680a88906f67fae00107d1fde2f
#
_cell.length_a   1.000
_cell.length_b   1.000
_cell.length_c   1.000
_cell.angle_alpha   90.00
_cell.angle_beta   90.00
_cell.angle_gamma   90.00
#
_symmetry.space_group_name_H-M   'P 1'
#
loop_
_entity.id
_entity.type
_entity.pdbx_description
1 polymer ?
#
loop_
_entity_poly.entity_id
_entity_poly.type
_entity_poly.pdbx_seq_one_letter_code
_entity_poly.pdbx_strand_id
1 'polypeptide(L)'
;MLGEEGAVLLHIKNNILINRCFVQDASEFIDLKFFIASDKKIHIYLALNHVDQDYTVQSIPAVDRLSIYSIVKAKLKHIPTNSDLKTAFLLSKPSESEKNWQYMFVSIRLSNTINSWLKLIIDAGGNFKGILLLPIEMASILNAISAQKEIESDGNNWNIIVAYTKTGGFRQLVTKDNKMIFTRVISSTDSILPNVIAGSVYQEVKNTIQYLGRFGFQKNDTVDLHIVVPQNIKLGLMAIKFAEHNVNILTPYELSKILKLTHVINPNDRFCDTILLLSILENKPKVVLHTRETKKHSKLMLFDLYFPHLSSLTLLLLLTINVLFIFNLYSNYQEKNNLIQDEKMLKTQFQNLNSDYSIEKFYEISEIINAHNELLSLNYSPLSEIEYINKVKSDNLELKSFHWKIDNETDEVNVKLRYDLKSDSNIFYEYEDLKHNFNTIFYNYKVDFSQLPPVIELGEKDVIIDVNISKSVKK
;
A
#
# COMPACT_ATOMS: atom_id res chain seq x y z
N MET A 1 19.86 -20.00 5.38
CA MET A 1 20.85 -19.47 4.43
C MET A 1 21.11 -20.51 3.38
N LEU A 2 21.07 -20.15 2.12
CA LEU A 2 21.23 -21.02 0.97
C LEU A 2 22.47 -20.61 0.17
N GLY A 3 23.32 -21.57 -0.17
CA GLY A 3 24.48 -21.37 -1.02
C GLY A 3 24.67 -22.56 -1.97
N GLU A 4 25.86 -22.68 -2.55
CA GLU A 4 26.19 -23.70 -3.55
C GLU A 4 26.23 -25.12 -2.95
N GLU A 5 26.66 -25.24 -1.69
CA GLU A 5 26.85 -26.52 -1.00
C GLU A 5 25.58 -27.04 -0.31
N GLY A 6 24.53 -26.21 -0.27
CA GLY A 6 23.26 -26.52 0.40
C GLY A 6 22.73 -25.40 1.26
N ALA A 7 21.84 -25.73 2.18
CA ALA A 7 21.17 -24.78 3.04
C ALA A 7 21.41 -25.06 4.53
N VAL A 8 21.69 -24.01 5.29
CA VAL A 8 21.63 -24.00 6.76
C VAL A 8 20.30 -23.40 7.18
N LEU A 9 19.52 -24.16 7.92
CA LEU A 9 18.21 -23.78 8.47
C LEU A 9 18.35 -23.50 9.96
N LEU A 10 17.82 -22.36 10.40
CA LEU A 10 17.73 -22.02 11.82
C LEU A 10 16.26 -21.84 12.20
N HIS A 11 15.85 -22.51 13.26
CA HIS A 11 14.59 -22.24 13.93
C HIS A 11 14.83 -21.44 15.20
N ILE A 12 14.32 -20.23 15.24
CA ILE A 12 14.50 -19.29 16.34
C ILE A 12 13.12 -18.92 16.89
N LYS A 13 12.98 -18.98 18.23
CA LYS A 13 11.78 -18.57 18.93
C LYS A 13 12.18 -17.74 20.15
N ASN A 14 11.62 -16.53 20.27
CA ASN A 14 11.92 -15.61 21.37
C ASN A 14 13.43 -15.33 21.52
N ASN A 15 14.13 -15.12 20.40
CA ASN A 15 15.58 -14.94 20.32
C ASN A 15 16.42 -16.15 20.81
N ILE A 16 15.81 -17.31 21.00
CA ILE A 16 16.51 -18.54 21.36
C ILE A 16 16.57 -19.43 20.11
N LEU A 17 17.76 -19.96 19.82
CA LEU A 17 17.96 -20.97 18.80
C LEU A 17 17.39 -22.30 19.29
N ILE A 18 16.30 -22.75 18.69
CA ILE A 18 15.64 -24.02 19.04
C ILE A 18 16.28 -25.18 18.30
N ASN A 19 16.50 -25.00 16.98
CA ASN A 19 17.06 -26.05 16.15
C ASN A 19 17.93 -25.48 15.04
N ARG A 20 18.91 -26.26 14.60
CA ARG A 20 19.79 -25.96 13.48
C ARG A 20 20.04 -27.24 12.69
N CYS A 21 19.86 -27.18 11.38
CA CYS A 21 20.21 -28.28 10.50
C CYS A 21 20.85 -27.77 9.22
N PHE A 22 21.63 -28.66 8.59
CA PHE A 22 22.16 -28.48 7.26
C PHE A 22 21.48 -29.47 6.32
N VAL A 23 21.05 -29.01 5.16
CA VAL A 23 20.36 -29.80 4.15
C VAL A 23 21.04 -29.52 2.82
N GLN A 24 21.39 -30.58 2.10
CA GLN A 24 22.10 -30.44 0.83
C GLN A 24 21.13 -30.07 -0.29
N ASP A 25 19.98 -30.70 -0.36
CA ASP A 25 18.95 -30.41 -1.34
C ASP A 25 17.56 -30.23 -0.70
N ALA A 26 16.72 -29.38 -1.30
CA ALA A 26 15.37 -29.14 -0.82
C ALA A 26 14.48 -30.40 -0.81
N SER A 27 14.76 -31.35 -1.68
CA SER A 27 14.01 -32.61 -1.79
C SER A 27 14.25 -33.56 -0.62
N GLU A 28 15.41 -33.44 0.07
CA GLU A 28 15.77 -34.28 1.21
C GLU A 28 15.01 -33.91 2.49
N PHE A 29 14.33 -32.77 2.53
CA PHE A 29 13.71 -32.24 3.75
C PHE A 29 12.19 -32.17 3.65
N ILE A 30 11.54 -33.32 3.44
CA ILE A 30 10.08 -33.46 3.39
C ILE A 30 9.43 -32.91 4.68
N ASP A 31 10.05 -33.18 5.84
CA ASP A 31 9.58 -32.74 7.15
C ASP A 31 9.51 -31.21 7.28
N LEU A 32 10.36 -30.48 6.57
CA LEU A 32 10.30 -29.01 6.57
C LEU A 32 8.97 -28.48 6.04
N LYS A 33 8.41 -29.11 5.02
CA LYS A 33 7.10 -28.75 4.48
C LYS A 33 6.00 -28.88 5.54
N PHE A 34 6.01 -30.01 6.27
CA PHE A 34 5.07 -30.23 7.37
C PHE A 34 5.30 -29.24 8.52
N PHE A 35 6.56 -29.00 8.87
CA PHE A 35 6.91 -28.03 9.90
C PHE A 35 6.43 -26.60 9.54
N ILE A 36 6.68 -26.15 8.32
CA ILE A 36 6.21 -24.83 7.84
C ILE A 36 4.68 -24.75 7.82
N ALA A 37 4.00 -25.83 7.39
CA ALA A 37 2.55 -25.89 7.32
C ALA A 37 1.87 -25.87 8.70
N SER A 38 2.57 -26.38 9.75
CA SER A 38 2.02 -26.52 11.11
C SER A 38 1.82 -25.17 11.82
N ASP A 39 2.63 -24.16 11.51
CA ASP A 39 2.51 -22.82 12.10
C ASP A 39 2.73 -21.71 11.07
N LYS A 40 1.63 -21.22 10.54
CA LYS A 40 1.61 -20.11 9.56
C LYS A 40 2.10 -18.77 10.12
N LYS A 41 2.31 -18.64 11.43
CA LYS A 41 2.82 -17.41 12.06
C LYS A 41 4.33 -17.32 12.00
N ILE A 42 5.04 -18.43 11.73
CA ILE A 42 6.50 -18.43 11.63
C ILE A 42 6.93 -17.60 10.42
N HIS A 43 7.71 -16.54 10.67
CA HIS A 43 8.30 -15.71 9.63
C HIS A 43 9.49 -16.43 8.99
N ILE A 44 9.50 -16.56 7.67
CA ILE A 44 10.54 -17.24 6.93
C ILE A 44 11.31 -16.23 6.07
N TYR A 45 12.62 -16.22 6.23
CA TYR A 45 13.55 -15.46 5.39
C TYR A 45 14.48 -16.42 4.67
N LEU A 46 14.84 -16.12 3.44
CA LEU A 46 15.83 -16.84 2.66
C LEU A 46 17.05 -15.97 2.42
N ALA A 47 18.13 -16.17 3.16
CA ALA A 47 19.39 -15.47 2.94
C ALA A 47 20.22 -16.19 1.87
N LEU A 48 20.60 -15.50 0.80
CA LEU A 48 21.37 -16.04 -0.32
C LEU A 48 22.87 -15.81 -0.11
N ASN A 49 23.61 -16.91 -0.09
CA ASN A 49 25.07 -16.99 -0.12
C ASN A 49 25.55 -17.61 -1.43
N HIS A 50 25.09 -17.08 -2.55
CA HIS A 50 25.30 -17.62 -3.90
C HIS A 50 26.28 -16.76 -4.71
N VAL A 51 26.89 -17.32 -5.75
CA VAL A 51 27.83 -16.59 -6.63
C VAL A 51 27.12 -15.72 -7.66
N ASP A 52 25.94 -16.11 -8.13
CA ASP A 52 25.19 -15.44 -9.20
C ASP A 52 24.51 -14.15 -8.73
N GLN A 53 25.30 -13.26 -8.13
CA GLN A 53 24.87 -11.96 -7.63
C GLN A 53 25.84 -10.87 -8.11
N ASP A 54 25.35 -9.98 -8.96
CA ASP A 54 26.13 -8.84 -9.45
C ASP A 54 25.80 -7.58 -8.65
N TYR A 55 26.84 -6.88 -8.24
CA TYR A 55 26.78 -5.65 -7.48
C TYR A 55 27.50 -4.54 -8.21
N THR A 56 26.82 -3.44 -8.53
CA THR A 56 27.40 -2.31 -9.25
C THR A 56 27.04 -1.00 -8.57
N VAL A 57 28.05 -0.26 -8.13
CA VAL A 57 27.88 1.09 -7.59
C VAL A 57 27.77 2.06 -8.75
N GLN A 58 26.74 2.90 -8.75
CA GLN A 58 26.55 3.95 -9.74
C GLN A 58 26.29 5.29 -9.08
N SER A 59 26.99 6.28 -9.62
CA SER A 59 26.79 7.68 -9.26
C SER A 59 25.65 8.27 -10.10
N ILE A 60 24.73 8.97 -9.47
CA ILE A 60 23.60 9.65 -10.11
C ILE A 60 23.67 11.13 -9.73
N PRO A 61 23.53 12.05 -10.69
CA PRO A 61 23.59 13.48 -10.42
C PRO A 61 22.63 13.91 -9.29
N ALA A 62 22.99 14.95 -8.57
CA ALA A 62 22.16 15.52 -7.52
C ALA A 62 20.89 16.14 -8.12
N VAL A 63 19.80 15.40 -8.07
CA VAL A 63 18.45 15.79 -8.49
C VAL A 63 17.49 15.64 -7.32
N ASP A 64 16.26 16.19 -7.46
CA ASP A 64 15.20 16.04 -6.47
C ASP A 64 14.78 14.57 -6.25
N ARG A 65 14.09 14.31 -5.14
CA ARG A 65 13.72 12.94 -4.74
C ARG A 65 12.80 12.22 -5.72
N LEU A 66 11.94 12.94 -6.44
CA LEU A 66 11.03 12.32 -7.42
C LEU A 66 11.78 11.94 -8.69
N SER A 67 12.66 12.82 -9.16
CA SER A 67 13.52 12.57 -10.32
C SER A 67 14.49 11.43 -10.08
N ILE A 68 15.11 11.34 -8.88
CA ILE A 68 16.01 10.24 -8.55
C ILE A 68 15.31 8.89 -8.63
N TYR A 69 14.06 8.79 -8.11
CA TYR A 69 13.29 7.55 -8.20
C TYR A 69 13.06 7.11 -9.65
N SER A 70 12.72 8.05 -10.53
CA SER A 70 12.51 7.79 -11.95
C SER A 70 13.78 7.33 -12.64
N ILE A 71 14.93 7.97 -12.35
CA ILE A 71 16.25 7.61 -12.90
C ILE A 71 16.66 6.20 -12.44
N VAL A 72 16.54 5.91 -11.13
CA VAL A 72 16.85 4.58 -10.59
C VAL A 72 15.98 3.52 -11.23
N LYS A 73 14.68 3.77 -11.38
CA LYS A 73 13.75 2.85 -12.04
C LYS A 73 14.10 2.62 -13.51
N ALA A 74 14.48 3.66 -14.23
CA ALA A 74 14.94 3.56 -15.61
C ALA A 74 16.23 2.72 -15.71
N LYS A 75 17.22 3.01 -14.86
CA LYS A 75 18.48 2.24 -14.82
C LYS A 75 18.25 0.75 -14.49
N LEU A 76 17.34 0.42 -13.58
CA LEU A 76 16.96 -0.97 -13.27
C LEU A 76 16.39 -1.71 -14.49
N LYS A 77 15.68 -1.02 -15.39
CA LYS A 77 15.16 -1.62 -16.63
C LYS A 77 16.27 -1.97 -17.62
N HIS A 78 17.38 -1.22 -17.60
CA HIS A 78 18.52 -1.44 -18.50
C HIS A 78 19.48 -2.53 -18.02
N ILE A 79 19.34 -3.05 -16.81
CA ILE A 79 20.07 -4.24 -16.37
C ILE A 79 19.65 -5.42 -17.27
N PRO A 80 20.58 -6.28 -17.70
CA PRO A 80 20.30 -7.38 -18.61
C PRO A 80 19.10 -8.24 -18.18
N THR A 81 18.34 -8.70 -19.17
CA THR A 81 17.07 -9.43 -18.97
C THR A 81 17.23 -10.83 -18.36
N ASN A 82 18.45 -11.37 -18.38
CA ASN A 82 18.77 -12.67 -17.77
C ASN A 82 18.88 -12.65 -16.24
N SER A 83 18.62 -11.50 -15.59
CA SER A 83 18.53 -11.40 -14.13
C SER A 83 17.07 -11.45 -13.69
N ASP A 84 16.75 -12.41 -12.82
CA ASP A 84 15.38 -12.65 -12.37
C ASP A 84 14.92 -11.65 -11.29
N LEU A 85 15.86 -11.23 -10.45
CA LEU A 85 15.64 -10.20 -9.44
C LEU A 85 16.58 -9.02 -9.64
N LYS A 86 16.02 -7.82 -9.55
CA LYS A 86 16.77 -6.56 -9.68
C LYS A 86 16.31 -5.60 -8.60
N THR A 87 17.27 -4.95 -7.97
CA THR A 87 17.00 -3.89 -6.99
C THR A 87 18.07 -2.83 -7.00
N ALA A 88 17.77 -1.69 -6.43
CA ALA A 88 18.76 -0.68 -6.11
C ALA A 88 18.48 -0.11 -4.73
N PHE A 89 19.53 0.16 -3.97
CA PHE A 89 19.44 0.81 -2.69
C PHE A 89 20.46 1.92 -2.55
N LEU A 90 20.10 2.91 -1.75
CA LEU A 90 20.90 4.10 -1.52
C LEU A 90 22.10 3.77 -0.63
N LEU A 91 23.30 4.10 -1.08
CA LEU A 91 24.53 4.03 -0.30
C LEU A 91 24.84 5.36 0.40
N SER A 92 24.82 6.46 -0.35
CA SER A 92 25.04 7.79 0.21
C SER A 92 24.21 8.85 -0.52
N LYS A 93 23.82 9.89 0.24
CA LYS A 93 23.19 11.11 -0.29
C LYS A 93 24.29 12.10 -0.70
N PRO A 94 23.97 13.06 -1.57
CA PRO A 94 24.86 14.17 -1.85
C PRO A 94 25.28 14.88 -0.56
N SER A 95 26.58 15.15 -0.44
CA SER A 95 27.23 15.86 0.65
C SER A 95 28.26 16.83 0.08
N GLU A 96 28.93 17.61 0.93
CA GLU A 96 30.02 18.50 0.51
C GLU A 96 31.17 17.76 -0.18
N SER A 97 31.45 16.53 0.29
CA SER A 97 32.50 15.67 -0.28
C SER A 97 32.05 14.84 -1.48
N GLU A 98 30.79 14.43 -1.51
CA GLU A 98 30.20 13.65 -2.61
C GLU A 98 28.98 14.37 -3.20
N LYS A 99 29.18 15.06 -4.31
CA LYS A 99 28.11 15.87 -4.94
C LYS A 99 26.96 15.06 -5.54
N ASN A 100 27.10 13.74 -5.67
CA ASN A 100 26.15 12.84 -6.36
C ASN A 100 25.53 11.83 -5.39
N TRP A 101 24.32 11.36 -5.74
CA TRP A 101 23.73 10.19 -5.09
C TRP A 101 24.52 8.94 -5.45
N GLN A 102 24.87 8.12 -4.48
CA GLN A 102 25.49 6.81 -4.73
C GLN A 102 24.46 5.71 -4.51
N TYR A 103 24.23 4.90 -5.53
CA TYR A 103 23.31 3.77 -5.48
C TYR A 103 24.06 2.47 -5.78
N MET A 104 23.75 1.43 -5.01
CA MET A 104 24.12 0.06 -5.35
C MET A 104 22.99 -0.56 -6.17
N PHE A 105 23.28 -0.96 -7.37
CA PHE A 105 22.42 -1.77 -8.21
C PHE A 105 22.79 -3.23 -8.03
N VAL A 106 21.80 -4.06 -7.82
CA VAL A 106 21.97 -5.49 -7.60
C VAL A 106 21.11 -6.24 -8.60
N SER A 107 21.72 -7.23 -9.23
CA SER A 107 21.02 -8.19 -10.07
C SER A 107 21.36 -9.62 -9.66
N ILE A 108 20.36 -10.48 -9.67
CA ILE A 108 20.45 -11.85 -9.19
C ILE A 108 19.82 -12.77 -10.23
N ARG A 109 20.54 -13.83 -10.57
CA ARG A 109 19.98 -14.95 -11.32
C ARG A 109 19.49 -16.00 -10.32
N LEU A 110 18.24 -16.39 -10.44
CA LEU A 110 17.69 -17.46 -9.61
C LEU A 110 18.04 -18.81 -10.23
N SER A 111 18.93 -19.53 -9.58
CA SER A 111 19.26 -20.91 -9.97
C SER A 111 18.06 -21.84 -9.73
N ASN A 112 18.10 -23.02 -10.34
CA ASN A 112 17.07 -24.05 -10.10
C ASN A 112 16.97 -24.40 -8.61
N THR A 113 18.11 -24.44 -7.92
CA THR A 113 18.17 -24.69 -6.46
C THR A 113 17.41 -23.63 -5.69
N ILE A 114 17.65 -22.34 -5.97
CA ILE A 114 16.94 -21.24 -5.30
C ILE A 114 15.43 -21.35 -5.56
N ASN A 115 15.04 -21.59 -6.82
CA ASN A 115 13.63 -21.74 -7.20
C ASN A 115 12.96 -22.94 -6.51
N SER A 116 13.64 -24.07 -6.34
CA SER A 116 13.14 -25.24 -5.61
C SER A 116 12.85 -24.90 -4.15
N TRP A 117 13.75 -24.18 -3.47
CA TRP A 117 13.54 -23.73 -2.09
C TRP A 117 12.37 -22.73 -1.98
N LEU A 118 12.28 -21.76 -2.90
CA LEU A 118 11.16 -20.82 -2.93
C LEU A 118 9.83 -21.53 -3.14
N LYS A 119 9.80 -22.48 -4.08
CA LYS A 119 8.60 -23.28 -4.35
C LYS A 119 8.20 -24.11 -3.14
N LEU A 120 9.14 -24.77 -2.46
CA LEU A 120 8.88 -25.53 -1.23
C LEU A 120 8.22 -24.66 -0.17
N ILE A 121 8.73 -23.45 0.08
CA ILE A 121 8.20 -22.50 1.07
C ILE A 121 6.78 -22.06 0.69
N ILE A 122 6.53 -21.74 -0.59
CA ILE A 122 5.23 -21.30 -1.10
C ILE A 122 4.21 -22.46 -1.01
N ASP A 123 4.58 -23.65 -1.48
CA ASP A 123 3.72 -24.83 -1.49
C ASP A 123 3.35 -25.30 -0.07
N ALA A 124 4.25 -25.07 0.90
CA ALA A 124 3.98 -25.31 2.32
C ALA A 124 3.06 -24.24 2.96
N GLY A 125 2.70 -23.18 2.24
CA GLY A 125 1.92 -22.06 2.78
C GLY A 125 2.68 -21.25 3.83
N GLY A 126 4.02 -21.18 3.72
CA GLY A 126 4.89 -20.49 4.68
C GLY A 126 4.73 -18.96 4.63
N ASN A 127 4.81 -18.32 5.79
CA ASN A 127 4.79 -16.86 5.89
C ASN A 127 6.13 -16.26 5.46
N PHE A 128 6.35 -16.26 4.15
CA PHE A 128 7.59 -15.80 3.54
C PHE A 128 7.72 -14.27 3.61
N LYS A 129 8.78 -13.80 4.28
CA LYS A 129 9.07 -12.38 4.48
C LYS A 129 9.99 -11.82 3.40
N GLY A 130 10.78 -12.67 2.74
CA GLY A 130 11.57 -12.26 1.60
C GLY A 130 12.94 -12.91 1.50
N ILE A 131 13.61 -12.56 0.41
CA ILE A 131 14.97 -12.96 0.08
C ILE A 131 15.93 -11.89 0.59
N LEU A 132 16.94 -12.29 1.30
CA LEU A 132 18.02 -11.46 1.83
C LEU A 132 19.32 -11.75 1.07
N LEU A 133 20.16 -10.73 0.97
CA LEU A 133 21.46 -10.86 0.32
C LEU A 133 22.57 -10.83 1.36
N LEU A 134 23.19 -11.97 1.60
CA LEU A 134 24.20 -12.09 2.62
C LEU A 134 25.30 -11.02 2.57
N PRO A 135 25.88 -10.66 1.38
CA PRO A 135 26.91 -9.64 1.32
C PRO A 135 26.47 -8.26 1.83
N ILE A 136 25.23 -7.87 1.57
CA ILE A 136 24.69 -6.58 2.01
C ILE A 136 24.58 -6.56 3.55
N GLU A 137 24.11 -7.67 4.10
CA GLU A 137 23.96 -7.80 5.55
C GLU A 137 25.32 -7.93 6.26
N MET A 138 26.29 -8.63 5.66
CA MET A 138 27.66 -8.73 6.18
C MET A 138 28.36 -7.38 6.27
N ALA A 139 28.02 -6.40 5.41
CA ALA A 139 28.59 -5.05 5.52
C ALA A 139 28.26 -4.41 6.88
N SER A 140 27.10 -4.71 7.47
CA SER A 140 26.74 -4.24 8.81
C SER A 140 27.57 -4.89 9.90
N ILE A 141 27.85 -6.19 9.73
CA ILE A 141 28.71 -6.94 10.68
C ILE A 141 30.13 -6.37 10.65
N LEU A 142 30.65 -6.13 9.44
CA LEU A 142 31.98 -5.56 9.28
C LEU A 142 32.08 -4.17 9.92
N ASN A 143 31.07 -3.32 9.69
CA ASN A 143 31.02 -2.00 10.34
C ASN A 143 30.95 -2.09 11.87
N ALA A 144 30.24 -3.07 12.43
CA ALA A 144 30.18 -3.30 13.88
C ALA A 144 31.52 -3.76 14.46
N ILE A 145 32.28 -4.55 13.70
CA ILE A 145 33.64 -4.97 14.10
C ILE A 145 34.59 -3.76 14.06
N SER A 146 34.54 -2.98 12.96
CA SER A 146 35.41 -1.80 12.75
C SER A 146 35.15 -0.69 13.77
N ALA A 147 33.88 -0.50 14.18
CA ALA A 147 33.51 0.52 15.18
C ALA A 147 34.08 0.28 16.59
N GLN A 148 34.56 -0.94 16.88
CA GLN A 148 35.23 -1.23 18.17
C GLN A 148 36.71 -0.79 18.23
N LYS A 149 37.27 -0.44 17.07
CA LYS A 149 38.59 0.13 17.00
C LYS A 149 38.49 1.66 17.10
N GLU A 150 38.92 2.26 18.19
CA GLU A 150 39.05 3.73 18.40
C GLU A 150 40.17 4.35 17.55
N ILE A 151 40.47 3.87 16.36
CA ILE A 151 41.52 4.42 15.52
C ILE A 151 40.89 5.46 14.58
N GLU A 152 41.13 6.74 14.87
CA GLU A 152 41.03 7.81 13.88
C GLU A 152 41.99 7.50 12.74
N SER A 153 41.49 6.91 11.66
CA SER A 153 42.25 6.67 10.46
C SER A 153 42.13 7.90 9.54
N ASP A 154 43.24 8.62 9.45
CA ASP A 154 43.44 9.75 8.50
C ASP A 154 43.58 9.26 7.06
N GLY A 155 42.74 8.36 6.58
CA GLY A 155 42.87 7.84 5.25
C GLY A 155 41.69 6.95 4.79
N ASN A 156 41.79 6.45 3.56
CA ASN A 156 40.85 5.52 2.95
C ASN A 156 40.74 4.25 3.82
N ASN A 157 39.57 4.05 4.46
CA ASN A 157 39.31 2.89 5.31
C ASN A 157 38.86 1.68 4.47
N TRP A 158 39.84 0.87 4.10
CA TRP A 158 39.58 -0.42 3.44
C TRP A 158 39.43 -1.52 4.48
N ASN A 159 38.29 -2.20 4.45
CA ASN A 159 38.00 -3.31 5.34
C ASN A 159 37.67 -4.56 4.52
N ILE A 160 38.20 -5.70 4.90
CA ILE A 160 37.89 -7.00 4.28
C ILE A 160 37.42 -7.94 5.39
N ILE A 161 36.31 -8.60 5.19
CA ILE A 161 35.92 -9.75 6.00
C ILE A 161 35.91 -11.01 5.13
N VAL A 162 36.49 -12.09 5.69
CA VAL A 162 36.46 -13.43 5.12
C VAL A 162 35.77 -14.34 6.12
N ALA A 163 34.60 -14.86 5.77
CA ALA A 163 33.82 -15.71 6.67
C ALA A 163 33.69 -17.12 6.09
N TYR A 164 34.08 -18.13 6.88
CA TYR A 164 33.94 -19.53 6.48
C TYR A 164 32.51 -20.02 6.73
N THR A 165 31.81 -20.38 5.66
CA THR A 165 30.41 -20.80 5.69
C THR A 165 30.26 -22.25 5.23
N LYS A 166 29.32 -22.97 5.83
CA LYS A 166 28.96 -24.34 5.45
C LYS A 166 28.26 -24.34 4.08
N THR A 167 27.52 -23.26 3.79
CA THR A 167 26.67 -23.14 2.60
C THR A 167 27.42 -22.82 1.32
N GLY A 168 28.62 -22.22 1.39
CA GLY A 168 29.33 -21.80 0.16
C GLY A 168 30.82 -21.56 0.32
N GLY A 169 31.47 -22.17 1.33
CA GLY A 169 32.92 -21.99 1.55
C GLY A 169 33.26 -20.60 2.12
N PHE A 170 34.26 -19.93 1.56
CA PHE A 170 34.71 -18.64 2.08
C PHE A 170 34.04 -17.48 1.37
N ARG A 171 33.14 -16.76 2.08
CA ARG A 171 32.56 -15.51 1.60
C ARG A 171 33.51 -14.37 1.93
N GLN A 172 33.91 -13.61 0.92
CA GLN A 172 34.65 -12.38 1.06
C GLN A 172 33.75 -11.18 0.81
N LEU A 173 33.91 -10.15 1.61
CA LEU A 173 33.29 -8.83 1.42
C LEU A 173 34.37 -7.76 1.64
N VAL A 174 34.41 -6.80 0.75
CA VAL A 174 35.27 -5.62 0.84
C VAL A 174 34.43 -4.37 0.95
N THR A 175 34.74 -3.55 1.91
CA THR A 175 34.15 -2.21 2.06
C THR A 175 35.25 -1.15 2.00
N LYS A 176 34.89 0.04 1.52
CA LYS A 176 35.65 1.27 1.61
C LYS A 176 34.76 2.33 2.24
N ASP A 177 35.24 2.99 3.29
CA ASP A 177 34.48 4.00 4.02
C ASP A 177 33.06 3.53 4.39
N ASN A 178 32.98 2.31 4.93
CA ASN A 178 31.73 1.62 5.30
C ASN A 178 30.76 1.32 4.14
N LYS A 179 31.17 1.54 2.88
CA LYS A 179 30.39 1.22 1.70
C LYS A 179 30.90 -0.07 1.06
N MET A 180 30.00 -0.99 0.74
CA MET A 180 30.35 -2.22 0.03
C MET A 180 30.89 -1.88 -1.36
N ILE A 181 32.08 -2.41 -1.68
CA ILE A 181 32.72 -2.24 -2.98
C ILE A 181 32.69 -3.53 -3.78
N PHE A 182 32.99 -4.66 -3.12
CA PHE A 182 33.20 -5.92 -3.81
C PHE A 182 32.85 -7.10 -2.89
N THR A 183 32.33 -8.17 -3.47
CA THR A 183 32.12 -9.44 -2.76
C THR A 183 32.38 -10.62 -3.70
N ARG A 184 32.82 -11.72 -3.14
CA ARG A 184 32.95 -13.00 -3.86
C ARG A 184 32.84 -14.20 -2.93
N VAL A 185 32.51 -15.33 -3.49
CA VAL A 185 32.61 -16.63 -2.85
C VAL A 185 33.86 -17.32 -3.37
N ILE A 186 34.58 -17.95 -2.47
CA ILE A 186 35.70 -18.82 -2.81
C ILE A 186 35.29 -20.22 -2.34
N SER A 187 35.26 -21.16 -3.25
CA SER A 187 34.99 -22.55 -2.91
C SER A 187 36.01 -23.04 -1.88
N SER A 188 35.54 -23.84 -0.94
CA SER A 188 36.46 -24.51 -0.01
C SER A 188 37.33 -25.47 -0.84
N THR A 189 38.60 -25.59 -0.46
CA THR A 189 39.48 -26.60 -1.05
C THR A 189 39.01 -27.98 -0.64
N ASP A 190 39.14 -28.97 -1.50
CA ASP A 190 38.84 -30.38 -1.18
C ASP A 190 39.74 -30.97 -0.07
N SER A 191 40.69 -30.17 0.41
CA SER A 191 41.59 -30.54 1.47
C SER A 191 40.93 -30.50 2.85
N ILE A 192 41.14 -31.54 3.63
CA ILE A 192 40.72 -31.59 5.03
C ILE A 192 41.80 -31.00 5.95
N LEU A 193 43.02 -30.76 5.44
CA LEU A 193 44.16 -30.30 6.24
C LEU A 193 44.06 -28.80 6.54
N PRO A 194 43.98 -28.38 7.82
CA PRO A 194 43.82 -26.97 8.20
C PRO A 194 44.88 -26.04 7.63
N ASN A 195 46.15 -26.48 7.58
CA ASN A 195 47.25 -25.66 7.05
C ASN A 195 47.13 -25.41 5.54
N VAL A 196 46.61 -26.40 4.77
CA VAL A 196 46.37 -26.22 3.33
C VAL A 196 45.25 -25.22 3.10
N ILE A 197 44.17 -25.35 3.89
CA ILE A 197 43.06 -24.39 3.86
C ILE A 197 43.56 -22.99 4.23
N ALA A 198 44.37 -22.86 5.29
CA ALA A 198 44.94 -21.57 5.71
C ALA A 198 45.80 -20.94 4.61
N GLY A 199 46.64 -21.74 3.94
CA GLY A 199 47.43 -21.28 2.79
C GLY A 199 46.57 -20.83 1.61
N SER A 200 45.50 -21.55 1.30
CA SER A 200 44.55 -21.15 0.26
C SER A 200 43.83 -19.85 0.59
N VAL A 201 43.35 -19.70 1.83
CA VAL A 201 42.69 -18.45 2.28
C VAL A 201 43.66 -17.27 2.18
N TYR A 202 44.91 -17.46 2.60
CA TYR A 202 45.96 -16.42 2.48
C TYR A 202 46.17 -16.00 1.02
N GLN A 203 46.33 -16.95 0.10
CA GLN A 203 46.52 -16.66 -1.30
C GLN A 203 45.34 -15.92 -1.92
N GLU A 204 44.14 -16.33 -1.56
CA GLU A 204 42.91 -15.70 -2.04
C GLU A 204 42.72 -14.28 -1.50
N VAL A 205 43.08 -14.03 -0.23
CA VAL A 205 43.11 -12.68 0.33
C VAL A 205 44.10 -11.80 -0.43
N LYS A 206 45.30 -12.33 -0.69
CA LYS A 206 46.35 -11.64 -1.47
C LYS A 206 45.86 -11.28 -2.88
N ASN A 207 45.23 -12.24 -3.58
CA ASN A 207 44.58 -12.01 -4.87
C ASN A 207 43.51 -10.92 -4.80
N THR A 208 42.71 -10.92 -3.75
CA THR A 208 41.68 -9.89 -3.53
C THR A 208 42.30 -8.52 -3.36
N ILE A 209 43.32 -8.38 -2.50
CA ILE A 209 44.00 -7.09 -2.27
C ILE A 209 44.60 -6.57 -3.59
N GLN A 210 45.26 -7.43 -4.37
CA GLN A 210 45.75 -7.04 -5.68
C GLN A 210 44.65 -6.57 -6.65
N TYR A 211 43.49 -7.22 -6.58
CA TYR A 211 42.32 -6.85 -7.39
C TYR A 211 41.73 -5.48 -6.98
N LEU A 212 41.87 -5.06 -5.72
CA LEU A 212 41.39 -3.76 -5.23
C LEU A 212 42.06 -2.56 -5.94
N GLY A 213 43.20 -2.74 -6.55
CA GLY A 213 43.79 -1.71 -7.41
C GLY A 213 42.86 -1.18 -8.48
N ARG A 214 41.91 -2.02 -8.98
CA ARG A 214 40.87 -1.62 -9.94
C ARG A 214 39.82 -0.68 -9.34
N PHE A 215 39.71 -0.63 -8.03
CA PHE A 215 38.79 0.21 -7.29
C PHE A 215 39.47 1.40 -6.60
N GLY A 216 40.75 1.65 -6.97
CA GLY A 216 41.52 2.79 -6.46
C GLY A 216 42.29 2.52 -5.17
N PHE A 217 42.56 1.26 -4.84
CA PHE A 217 43.49 0.88 -3.77
C PHE A 217 44.92 1.19 -4.22
N GLN A 218 45.64 1.94 -3.41
CA GLN A 218 47.01 2.36 -3.71
C GLN A 218 48.03 1.55 -2.88
N LYS A 219 49.29 1.59 -3.29
CA LYS A 219 50.38 0.82 -2.63
C LYS A 219 50.57 1.18 -1.16
N ASN A 220 50.24 2.42 -0.79
CA ASN A 220 50.36 2.93 0.59
C ASN A 220 49.10 2.78 1.42
N ASP A 221 48.00 2.30 0.83
CA ASP A 221 46.77 2.06 1.55
C ASP A 221 46.92 0.82 2.42
N THR A 222 46.33 0.86 3.60
CA THR A 222 46.25 -0.27 4.51
C THR A 222 44.85 -0.90 4.49
N VAL A 223 44.81 -2.20 4.80
CA VAL A 223 43.56 -2.95 4.89
C VAL A 223 43.39 -3.49 6.30
N ASP A 224 42.23 -3.25 6.89
CA ASP A 224 41.79 -3.97 8.08
C ASP A 224 41.14 -5.29 7.63
N LEU A 225 41.85 -6.40 7.86
CA LEU A 225 41.47 -7.73 7.43
C LEU A 225 40.91 -8.53 8.63
N HIS A 226 39.66 -8.96 8.50
CA HIS A 226 39.00 -9.80 9.48
C HIS A 226 38.74 -11.18 8.88
N ILE A 227 39.35 -12.24 9.43
CA ILE A 227 39.18 -13.61 8.96
C ILE A 227 38.46 -14.41 10.04
N VAL A 228 37.29 -14.93 9.73
CA VAL A 228 36.46 -15.70 10.67
C VAL A 228 36.44 -17.16 10.25
N VAL A 229 37.15 -17.97 11.01
CA VAL A 229 37.40 -19.40 10.71
C VAL A 229 37.40 -20.23 11.99
N PRO A 230 37.23 -21.57 11.93
CA PRO A 230 37.34 -22.43 13.10
C PRO A 230 38.77 -22.42 13.68
N GLN A 231 38.86 -22.80 14.94
CA GLN A 231 40.10 -22.72 15.72
C GLN A 231 41.30 -23.44 15.06
N ASN A 232 41.08 -24.59 14.44
CA ASN A 232 42.14 -25.35 13.76
C ASN A 232 42.73 -24.60 12.55
N ILE A 233 41.89 -23.93 11.76
CA ILE A 233 42.34 -23.09 10.61
C ILE A 233 42.97 -21.78 11.12
N LYS A 234 42.41 -21.20 12.19
CA LYS A 234 42.94 -20.00 12.84
C LYS A 234 44.42 -20.18 13.23
N LEU A 235 44.77 -21.30 13.85
CA LEU A 235 46.17 -21.59 14.23
C LEU A 235 47.10 -21.65 12.99
N GLY A 236 46.64 -22.24 11.87
CA GLY A 236 47.37 -22.24 10.61
C GLY A 236 47.59 -20.82 10.02
N LEU A 237 46.54 -19.98 10.07
CA LEU A 237 46.63 -18.59 9.59
C LEU A 237 47.52 -17.70 10.46
N MET A 238 47.53 -17.91 11.79
CA MET A 238 48.39 -17.17 12.69
C MET A 238 49.91 -17.42 12.47
N ALA A 239 50.23 -18.56 11.88
CA ALA A 239 51.63 -18.86 11.48
C ALA A 239 52.05 -18.14 10.18
N ILE A 240 51.11 -17.55 9.42
CA ILE A 240 51.37 -16.86 8.16
C ILE A 240 51.55 -15.36 8.42
N LYS A 241 52.60 -14.74 7.88
CA LYS A 241 52.79 -13.29 7.93
C LYS A 241 51.95 -12.63 6.83
N PHE A 242 50.97 -11.84 7.24
CA PHE A 242 50.26 -10.92 6.36
C PHE A 242 51.05 -9.58 6.35
N ALA A 243 51.83 -9.34 5.30
CA ALA A 243 52.65 -8.15 5.20
C ALA A 243 51.77 -6.88 5.09
N GLU A 244 52.09 -5.86 5.88
CA GLU A 244 51.56 -4.48 5.76
C GLU A 244 50.05 -4.29 5.99
N HIS A 245 49.36 -5.26 6.61
CA HIS A 245 47.93 -5.17 6.88
C HIS A 245 47.60 -5.45 8.35
N ASN A 246 46.54 -4.82 8.85
CA ASN A 246 46.01 -5.10 10.17
C ASN A 246 45.15 -6.36 10.10
N VAL A 247 45.60 -7.47 10.64
CA VAL A 247 44.91 -8.76 10.55
C VAL A 247 44.30 -9.15 11.90
N ASN A 248 43.02 -9.39 11.89
CA ASN A 248 42.27 -9.93 13.01
C ASN A 248 41.65 -11.28 12.63
N ILE A 249 42.22 -12.36 13.19
CA ILE A 249 41.75 -13.73 12.94
C ILE A 249 40.88 -14.16 14.11
N LEU A 250 39.59 -14.38 13.84
CA LEU A 250 38.55 -14.69 14.80
C LEU A 250 38.00 -16.08 14.61
N THR A 251 37.57 -16.72 15.66
CA THR A 251 36.64 -17.86 15.56
C THR A 251 35.19 -17.35 15.47
N PRO A 252 34.22 -18.15 14.99
CA PRO A 252 32.81 -17.80 15.04
C PRO A 252 32.35 -17.41 16.45
N TYR A 253 32.88 -18.06 17.48
CA TYR A 253 32.57 -17.75 18.87
C TYR A 253 33.16 -16.38 19.32
N GLU A 254 34.39 -16.06 18.93
CA GLU A 254 34.98 -14.74 19.22
C GLU A 254 34.22 -13.62 18.48
N LEU A 255 33.79 -13.85 17.24
CA LEU A 255 32.91 -12.94 16.53
C LEU A 255 31.58 -12.74 17.28
N SER A 256 31.01 -13.82 17.86
CA SER A 256 29.78 -13.72 18.63
C SER A 256 29.90 -12.85 19.88
N LYS A 257 31.08 -12.81 20.50
CA LYS A 257 31.35 -11.89 21.61
C LYS A 257 31.31 -10.44 21.17
N ILE A 258 31.94 -10.13 20.02
CA ILE A 258 31.91 -8.80 19.41
C ILE A 258 30.48 -8.35 19.11
N LEU A 259 29.67 -9.26 18.57
CA LEU A 259 28.28 -9.00 18.19
C LEU A 259 27.28 -9.19 19.34
N LYS A 260 27.74 -9.54 20.57
CA LYS A 260 26.91 -9.82 21.76
C LYS A 260 25.90 -10.98 21.58
N LEU A 261 26.26 -11.97 20.75
CA LEU A 261 25.45 -13.15 20.39
C LEU A 261 25.94 -14.44 21.05
N THR A 262 26.71 -14.37 22.11
CA THR A 262 27.36 -15.54 22.75
C THR A 262 26.41 -16.59 23.29
N HIS A 263 25.21 -16.19 23.67
CA HIS A 263 24.21 -17.11 24.26
C HIS A 263 23.65 -18.13 23.27
N VAL A 264 23.95 -17.98 21.97
CA VAL A 264 23.38 -18.85 20.91
C VAL A 264 24.48 -19.64 20.17
N ILE A 265 25.73 -19.20 20.25
CA ILE A 265 26.84 -19.77 19.48
C ILE A 265 27.65 -20.73 20.35
N ASN A 266 27.83 -21.95 19.85
CA ASN A 266 28.70 -22.92 20.49
C ASN A 266 30.18 -22.54 20.30
N PRO A 267 31.03 -22.59 21.35
CA PRO A 267 32.46 -22.35 21.21
C PRO A 267 33.17 -23.20 20.14
N ASN A 268 32.62 -24.38 19.86
CA ASN A 268 33.15 -25.30 18.86
C ASN A 268 32.53 -25.15 17.48
N ASP A 269 31.71 -24.13 17.25
CA ASP A 269 31.12 -23.90 15.92
C ASP A 269 32.21 -23.67 14.88
N ARG A 270 32.12 -24.46 13.79
CA ARG A 270 33.13 -24.45 12.71
C ARG A 270 32.82 -23.42 11.63
N PHE A 271 31.56 -23.05 11.48
CA PHE A 271 31.07 -22.22 10.39
C PHE A 271 30.34 -20.98 10.88
N CYS A 272 30.38 -19.92 10.06
CA CYS A 272 29.80 -18.64 10.40
C CYS A 272 28.31 -18.52 10.11
N ASP A 273 27.68 -19.51 9.43
CA ASP A 273 26.30 -19.41 8.97
C ASP A 273 25.31 -19.02 10.07
N THR A 274 25.44 -19.62 11.25
CA THR A 274 24.57 -19.34 12.39
C THR A 274 24.70 -17.91 12.87
N ILE A 275 25.91 -17.45 13.08
CA ILE A 275 26.14 -16.09 13.61
C ILE A 275 25.75 -15.02 12.58
N LEU A 276 26.01 -15.25 11.29
CA LEU A 276 25.61 -14.35 10.22
C LEU A 276 24.09 -14.21 10.17
N LEU A 277 23.35 -15.32 10.21
CA LEU A 277 21.88 -15.29 10.21
C LEU A 277 21.30 -14.61 11.46
N LEU A 278 21.83 -14.91 12.64
CA LEU A 278 21.37 -14.30 13.89
C LEU A 278 21.61 -12.78 13.88
N SER A 279 22.81 -12.37 13.44
CA SER A 279 23.13 -10.95 13.33
C SER A 279 22.18 -10.20 12.38
N ILE A 280 21.77 -10.84 11.27
CA ILE A 280 20.78 -10.28 10.34
C ILE A 280 19.42 -10.08 11.03
N LEU A 281 18.97 -11.07 11.79
CA LEU A 281 17.67 -11.02 12.46
C LEU A 281 17.62 -9.96 13.57
N GLU A 282 18.69 -9.80 14.35
CA GLU A 282 18.77 -8.78 15.40
C GLU A 282 18.84 -7.35 14.86
N ASN A 283 19.59 -7.13 13.77
CA ASN A 283 19.79 -5.80 13.19
C ASN A 283 18.69 -5.37 12.22
N LYS A 284 17.70 -6.20 11.96
CA LYS A 284 16.69 -6.08 10.90
C LYS A 284 17.32 -6.03 9.49
N PRO A 285 16.83 -6.83 8.54
CA PRO A 285 17.37 -6.86 7.19
C PRO A 285 17.34 -5.49 6.51
N LYS A 286 18.44 -5.10 5.88
CA LYS A 286 18.55 -3.83 5.13
C LYS A 286 17.79 -3.86 3.82
N VAL A 287 17.84 -4.99 3.12
CA VAL A 287 17.21 -5.16 1.82
C VAL A 287 16.46 -6.48 1.77
N VAL A 288 15.16 -6.39 1.53
CA VAL A 288 14.28 -7.55 1.41
C VAL A 288 13.74 -7.60 -0.01
N LEU A 289 13.98 -8.70 -0.71
CA LEU A 289 13.59 -8.90 -2.09
C LEU A 289 12.46 -9.91 -2.21
N HIS A 290 11.67 -9.76 -3.26
CA HIS A 290 10.61 -10.70 -3.60
C HIS A 290 10.60 -10.96 -5.11
N THR A 291 10.44 -12.21 -5.49
CA THR A 291 10.02 -12.55 -6.84
C THR A 291 8.56 -12.15 -7.06
N ARG A 292 8.09 -12.18 -8.30
CA ARG A 292 6.67 -11.92 -8.59
C ARG A 292 5.76 -12.90 -7.84
N GLU A 293 6.15 -14.17 -7.77
CA GLU A 293 5.40 -15.25 -7.12
C GLU A 293 5.40 -15.09 -5.61
N THR A 294 6.58 -14.90 -4.99
CA THR A 294 6.69 -14.71 -3.54
C THR A 294 5.98 -13.46 -3.07
N LYS A 295 5.98 -12.38 -3.87
CA LYS A 295 5.23 -11.16 -3.57
C LYS A 295 3.72 -11.39 -3.58
N LYS A 296 3.22 -12.17 -4.56
CA LYS A 296 1.81 -12.54 -4.63
C LYS A 296 1.44 -13.40 -3.41
N HIS A 297 2.25 -14.41 -3.11
CA HIS A 297 2.05 -15.27 -1.95
C HIS A 297 2.03 -14.49 -0.62
N SER A 298 3.02 -13.61 -0.38
CA SER A 298 3.08 -12.80 0.83
C SER A 298 1.87 -11.87 0.99
N LYS A 299 1.35 -11.32 -0.11
CA LYS A 299 0.13 -10.50 -0.09
C LYS A 299 -1.10 -11.34 0.28
N LEU A 300 -1.25 -12.55 -0.28
CA LEU A 300 -2.35 -13.46 0.06
C LEU A 300 -2.28 -13.88 1.53
N MET A 301 -1.09 -14.23 2.02
CA MET A 301 -0.89 -14.55 3.44
C MET A 301 -1.24 -13.40 4.39
N LEU A 302 -0.89 -12.16 4.04
CA LEU A 302 -1.29 -10.99 4.81
C LEU A 302 -2.81 -10.82 4.79
N PHE A 303 -3.44 -11.02 3.64
CA PHE A 303 -4.89 -10.95 3.52
C PHE A 303 -5.55 -12.01 4.42
N ASP A 304 -5.12 -13.27 4.35
CA ASP A 304 -5.64 -14.36 5.17
C ASP A 304 -5.47 -14.09 6.69
N LEU A 305 -4.37 -13.46 7.08
CA LEU A 305 -4.09 -13.13 8.48
C LEU A 305 -5.00 -11.99 9.00
N TYR A 306 -5.24 -10.96 8.18
CA TYR A 306 -6.01 -9.77 8.59
C TYR A 306 -7.51 -9.88 8.25
N PHE A 307 -7.89 -10.76 7.31
CA PHE A 307 -9.27 -10.93 6.88
C PHE A 307 -10.24 -11.21 8.03
N PRO A 308 -9.98 -12.15 8.99
CA PRO A 308 -10.90 -12.40 10.10
C PRO A 308 -11.08 -11.17 11.01
N HIS A 309 -10.04 -10.36 11.21
CA HIS A 309 -10.15 -9.13 11.99
C HIS A 309 -10.93 -8.04 11.24
N LEU A 310 -10.72 -7.91 9.93
CA LEU A 310 -11.46 -6.98 9.08
C LEU A 310 -12.94 -7.38 9.01
N SER A 311 -13.24 -8.67 8.85
CA SER A 311 -14.61 -9.18 8.81
C SER A 311 -15.34 -8.98 10.16
N SER A 312 -14.67 -9.15 11.29
CA SER A 312 -15.25 -8.87 12.60
C SER A 312 -15.54 -7.38 12.80
N LEU A 313 -14.66 -6.49 12.32
CA LEU A 313 -14.86 -5.05 12.36
C LEU A 313 -16.05 -4.60 11.51
N THR A 314 -16.16 -5.15 10.29
CA THR A 314 -17.32 -4.86 9.41
C THR A 314 -18.63 -5.38 9.99
N LEU A 315 -18.62 -6.55 10.63
CA LEU A 315 -19.78 -7.09 11.29
C LEU A 315 -20.22 -6.21 12.48
N LEU A 316 -19.27 -5.73 13.27
CA LEU A 316 -19.51 -4.81 14.38
C LEU A 316 -20.09 -3.48 13.89
N LEU A 317 -19.55 -2.94 12.78
CA LEU A 317 -20.08 -1.73 12.15
C LEU A 317 -21.52 -1.92 11.67
N LEU A 318 -21.81 -3.04 11.01
CA LEU A 318 -23.17 -3.37 10.58
C LEU A 318 -24.12 -3.50 11.76
N LEU A 319 -23.66 -4.08 12.87
CA LEU A 319 -24.44 -4.25 14.07
C LEU A 319 -24.77 -2.88 14.71
N THR A 320 -23.78 -1.97 14.76
CA THR A 320 -24.02 -0.60 15.27
C THR A 320 -25.00 0.17 14.39
N ILE A 321 -24.90 0.04 13.07
CA ILE A 321 -25.86 0.67 12.14
C ILE A 321 -27.28 0.11 12.38
N ASN A 322 -27.43 -1.20 12.55
CA ASN A 322 -28.74 -1.81 12.85
C ASN A 322 -29.31 -1.31 14.17
N VAL A 323 -28.49 -1.19 15.22
CA VAL A 323 -28.94 -0.64 16.52
C VAL A 323 -29.42 0.81 16.36
N LEU A 324 -28.71 1.63 15.58
CA LEU A 324 -29.13 3.01 15.28
C LEU A 324 -30.46 3.05 14.52
N PHE A 325 -30.66 2.15 13.56
CA PHE A 325 -31.93 2.03 12.84
C PHE A 325 -33.08 1.62 13.76
N ILE A 326 -32.88 0.64 14.66
CA ILE A 326 -33.87 0.22 15.65
C ILE A 326 -34.22 1.37 16.58
N PHE A 327 -33.23 2.11 17.05
CA PHE A 327 -33.44 3.27 17.90
C PHE A 327 -34.26 4.36 17.20
N ASN A 328 -33.95 4.63 15.94
CA ASN A 328 -34.68 5.60 15.11
C ASN A 328 -36.12 5.14 14.85
N LEU A 329 -36.33 3.86 14.56
CA LEU A 329 -37.69 3.28 14.43
C LEU A 329 -38.47 3.38 15.73
N TYR A 330 -37.84 3.12 16.87
CA TYR A 330 -38.48 3.23 18.18
C TYR A 330 -38.88 4.68 18.51
N SER A 331 -37.97 5.64 18.20
CA SER A 331 -38.23 7.07 18.35
C SER A 331 -39.43 7.51 17.51
N ASN A 332 -39.44 7.13 16.23
CA ASN A 332 -40.54 7.44 15.32
C ASN A 332 -41.86 6.78 15.72
N TYR A 333 -41.81 5.58 16.32
CA TYR A 333 -42.96 4.90 16.84
C TYR A 333 -43.55 5.63 18.06
N GLN A 334 -42.71 6.13 18.97
CA GLN A 334 -43.12 6.95 20.09
C GLN A 334 -43.73 8.28 19.64
N GLU A 335 -43.12 8.95 18.69
CA GLU A 335 -43.63 10.20 18.12
C GLU A 335 -45.00 9.99 17.46
N LYS A 336 -45.17 8.91 16.70
CA LYS A 336 -46.49 8.51 16.15
C LYS A 336 -47.56 8.32 17.22
N ASN A 337 -47.21 7.65 18.34
CA ASN A 337 -48.15 7.42 19.41
C ASN A 337 -48.53 8.73 20.13
N ASN A 338 -47.58 9.64 20.31
CA ASN A 338 -47.82 10.96 20.86
C ASN A 338 -48.77 11.78 19.95
N LEU A 339 -48.50 11.78 18.64
CA LEU A 339 -49.36 12.45 17.65
C LEU A 339 -50.79 11.88 17.63
N ILE A 340 -50.94 10.56 17.81
CA ILE A 340 -52.28 9.93 17.92
C ILE A 340 -53.00 10.36 19.22
N GLN A 341 -52.29 10.55 20.32
CA GLN A 341 -52.83 11.05 21.55
C GLN A 341 -53.26 12.52 21.45
N ASP A 342 -52.42 13.34 20.81
CA ASP A 342 -52.70 14.76 20.57
C ASP A 342 -53.94 14.91 19.64
N GLU A 343 -54.06 14.09 18.61
CA GLU A 343 -55.23 14.03 17.73
C GLU A 343 -56.49 13.70 18.52
N LYS A 344 -56.42 12.70 19.43
CA LYS A 344 -57.55 12.35 20.28
C LYS A 344 -57.94 13.47 21.22
N MET A 345 -56.96 14.13 21.85
CA MET A 345 -57.20 15.30 22.72
C MET A 345 -57.82 16.45 21.95
N LEU A 346 -57.32 16.78 20.79
CA LEU A 346 -57.87 17.79 19.89
C LEU A 346 -59.32 17.47 19.47
N LYS A 347 -59.60 16.22 19.10
CA LYS A 347 -60.98 15.76 18.80
C LYS A 347 -61.91 15.91 19.99
N THR A 348 -61.44 15.60 21.20
CA THR A 348 -62.25 15.73 22.43
C THR A 348 -62.48 17.21 22.75
N GLN A 349 -61.48 18.06 22.62
CA GLN A 349 -61.64 19.50 22.79
C GLN A 349 -62.58 20.10 21.75
N PHE A 350 -62.49 19.63 20.49
CA PHE A 350 -63.38 20.04 19.43
C PHE A 350 -64.84 19.60 19.68
N GLN A 351 -65.06 18.39 20.20
CA GLN A 351 -66.38 17.91 20.60
C GLN A 351 -66.96 18.72 21.73
N ASN A 352 -66.13 19.12 22.73
CA ASN A 352 -66.61 19.96 23.87
C ASN A 352 -66.91 21.42 23.45
N LEU A 353 -66.15 21.97 22.49
CA LEU A 353 -66.40 23.27 21.86
C LEU A 353 -67.68 23.27 21.01
N ASN A 354 -68.06 22.12 20.44
CA ASN A 354 -69.16 21.98 19.52
C ASN A 354 -70.52 21.98 20.20
N SER A 355 -70.59 21.85 21.56
CA SER A 355 -71.82 22.03 22.34
C SER A 355 -72.29 23.49 22.38
N ASP A 356 -71.41 24.47 22.04
CA ASP A 356 -71.67 25.89 22.10
C ASP A 356 -71.77 26.66 20.79
N TYR A 357 -71.57 26.01 19.61
CA TYR A 357 -71.57 26.68 18.32
C TYR A 357 -72.58 26.08 17.34
N SER A 358 -73.27 26.99 16.57
CA SER A 358 -74.29 26.65 15.56
C SER A 358 -73.78 25.73 14.45
N ILE A 359 -74.66 24.85 13.99
CA ILE A 359 -74.49 23.81 12.98
C ILE A 359 -73.89 24.33 11.64
N GLU A 360 -74.09 25.60 11.29
CA GLU A 360 -73.60 26.21 10.05
C GLU A 360 -72.08 26.33 10.02
N LYS A 361 -71.43 26.73 11.10
CA LYS A 361 -69.95 26.78 11.17
C LYS A 361 -69.28 25.40 11.15
N PHE A 362 -70.04 24.36 11.54
CA PHE A 362 -69.54 23.02 11.52
C PHE A 362 -69.37 22.46 10.08
N TYR A 363 -70.25 22.82 9.20
CA TYR A 363 -70.18 22.42 7.80
C TYR A 363 -68.97 23.07 7.10
N GLU A 364 -68.70 24.35 7.31
CA GLU A 364 -67.53 25.03 6.76
C GLU A 364 -66.20 24.41 7.23
N ILE A 365 -66.10 24.09 8.55
CA ILE A 365 -64.90 23.49 9.10
C ILE A 365 -64.75 22.02 8.61
N SER A 366 -65.84 21.29 8.45
CA SER A 366 -65.80 19.95 7.92
C SER A 366 -65.35 19.91 6.47
N GLU A 367 -65.80 20.87 5.63
CA GLU A 367 -65.30 21.02 4.25
C GLU A 367 -63.83 21.35 4.21
N ILE A 368 -63.32 22.20 5.10
CA ILE A 368 -61.87 22.55 5.20
C ILE A 368 -61.06 21.33 5.63
N ILE A 369 -61.53 20.52 6.60
CA ILE A 369 -60.84 19.30 7.04
C ILE A 369 -60.85 18.22 5.90
N ASN A 370 -61.98 18.08 5.22
CA ASN A 370 -62.05 17.15 4.10
C ASN A 370 -61.14 17.58 2.95
N ALA A 371 -61.10 18.87 2.61
CA ALA A 371 -60.19 19.40 1.63
C ALA A 371 -58.71 19.23 2.03
N HIS A 372 -58.38 19.40 3.33
CA HIS A 372 -57.06 19.15 3.89
C HIS A 372 -56.70 17.66 3.84
N ASN A 373 -57.62 16.76 4.18
CA ASN A 373 -57.37 15.31 4.09
C ASN A 373 -57.28 14.82 2.61
N GLU A 374 -58.05 15.39 1.70
CA GLU A 374 -57.91 15.17 0.26
C GLU A 374 -56.52 15.63 -0.21
N LEU A 375 -56.06 16.82 0.17
CA LEU A 375 -54.71 17.31 -0.13
C LEU A 375 -53.60 16.41 0.43
N LEU A 376 -53.76 15.89 1.65
CA LEU A 376 -52.84 14.94 2.26
C LEU A 376 -52.88 13.55 1.61
N SER A 377 -54.01 13.13 1.02
CA SER A 377 -54.15 11.86 0.31
C SER A 377 -53.60 11.92 -1.09
N LEU A 378 -53.42 13.11 -1.63
CA LEU A 378 -52.82 13.32 -2.94
C LEU A 378 -51.31 13.05 -2.87
N ASN A 379 -50.84 11.96 -3.47
CA ASN A 379 -49.43 11.62 -3.61
C ASN A 379 -48.64 12.63 -4.46
N TYR A 380 -49.24 13.77 -4.80
CA TYR A 380 -48.76 14.79 -5.71
C TYR A 380 -48.88 16.18 -5.11
N SER A 381 -47.74 16.90 -5.08
CA SER A 381 -47.64 18.29 -4.64
C SER A 381 -47.34 19.17 -5.84
N PRO A 382 -47.94 20.36 -5.95
CA PRO A 382 -47.58 21.33 -7.00
C PRO A 382 -46.20 21.93 -6.87
N LEU A 383 -45.44 21.53 -5.84
CA LEU A 383 -44.12 22.12 -5.55
C LEU A 383 -43.11 21.92 -6.67
N SER A 384 -43.14 20.76 -7.36
CA SER A 384 -42.27 20.47 -8.48
C SER A 384 -42.54 21.41 -9.67
N GLU A 385 -43.81 21.63 -9.97
CA GLU A 385 -44.22 22.49 -11.06
C GLU A 385 -43.92 23.96 -10.75
N ILE A 386 -44.11 24.39 -9.51
CA ILE A 386 -43.72 25.74 -9.05
C ILE A 386 -42.22 25.94 -9.16
N GLU A 387 -41.42 24.94 -8.83
CA GLU A 387 -39.96 25.00 -8.95
C GLU A 387 -39.52 25.14 -10.41
N TYR A 388 -40.13 24.39 -11.32
CA TYR A 388 -39.89 24.53 -12.75
C TYR A 388 -40.34 25.90 -13.32
N ILE A 389 -41.49 26.42 -12.90
CA ILE A 389 -42.00 27.72 -13.27
C ILE A 389 -41.02 28.84 -12.83
N ASN A 390 -40.46 28.68 -11.61
CA ASN A 390 -39.47 29.65 -11.11
C ASN A 390 -38.16 29.65 -11.93
N LYS A 391 -37.84 28.60 -12.67
CA LYS A 391 -36.69 28.53 -13.59
C LYS A 391 -36.94 29.25 -14.92
N VAL A 392 -38.19 29.50 -15.27
CA VAL A 392 -38.58 30.22 -16.51
C VAL A 392 -38.55 31.75 -16.33
N LYS A 393 -37.97 32.26 -15.23
CA LYS A 393 -37.90 33.71 -14.99
C LYS A 393 -37.16 34.44 -16.08
N SER A 394 -37.83 35.51 -16.61
CA SER A 394 -37.22 36.54 -17.42
C SER A 394 -37.65 37.90 -16.83
N ASP A 395 -36.81 38.91 -16.93
CA ASP A 395 -37.11 40.24 -16.39
C ASP A 395 -38.35 40.92 -17.03
N ASN A 396 -38.73 40.43 -18.22
CA ASN A 396 -39.84 40.93 -19.02
C ASN A 396 -41.13 40.08 -18.87
N LEU A 397 -41.11 39.08 -18.00
CA LEU A 397 -42.20 38.09 -17.87
C LEU A 397 -42.82 38.15 -16.47
N GLU A 398 -44.10 38.49 -16.39
CA GLU A 398 -44.83 38.53 -15.11
C GLU A 398 -45.93 37.46 -15.05
N LEU A 399 -45.85 36.52 -14.09
CA LEU A 399 -46.86 35.50 -13.86
C LEU A 399 -48.08 36.16 -13.21
N LYS A 400 -49.24 36.15 -13.91
CA LYS A 400 -50.50 36.70 -13.42
C LYS A 400 -51.39 35.67 -12.73
N SER A 401 -51.41 34.48 -13.22
CA SER A 401 -52.17 33.39 -12.57
C SER A 401 -51.55 32.04 -12.75
N PHE A 402 -51.70 31.24 -11.75
CA PHE A 402 -51.28 29.83 -11.69
C PHE A 402 -52.49 29.00 -11.24
N HIS A 403 -52.95 28.09 -12.07
CA HIS A 403 -53.98 27.12 -11.76
C HIS A 403 -53.43 25.74 -11.93
N TRP A 404 -53.45 24.96 -10.87
CA TRP A 404 -53.01 23.58 -10.86
C TRP A 404 -54.20 22.67 -10.53
N LYS A 405 -54.42 21.62 -11.33
CA LYS A 405 -55.52 20.67 -11.12
C LYS A 405 -55.06 19.29 -11.49
N ILE A 406 -55.44 18.30 -10.69
CA ILE A 406 -55.36 16.87 -11.06
C ILE A 406 -56.70 16.49 -11.64
N ASP A 407 -56.71 15.90 -12.80
CA ASP A 407 -57.86 15.26 -13.39
C ASP A 407 -57.87 13.80 -12.97
N ASN A 408 -58.78 13.45 -12.08
CA ASN A 408 -58.89 12.11 -11.51
C ASN A 408 -59.46 11.09 -12.51
N GLU A 409 -60.07 11.53 -13.64
CA GLU A 409 -60.57 10.65 -14.67
C GLU A 409 -59.48 10.25 -15.67
N THR A 410 -58.54 11.16 -15.94
CA THR A 410 -57.46 10.93 -16.90
C THR A 410 -56.10 10.63 -16.25
N ASP A 411 -55.98 10.70 -14.94
CA ASP A 411 -54.71 10.64 -14.20
C ASP A 411 -53.67 11.62 -14.76
N GLU A 412 -54.10 12.84 -15.09
CA GLU A 412 -53.25 13.87 -15.62
C GLU A 412 -53.19 15.08 -14.67
N VAL A 413 -51.95 15.58 -14.44
CA VAL A 413 -51.73 16.89 -13.83
C VAL A 413 -51.83 17.95 -14.90
N ASN A 414 -52.75 18.91 -14.75
CA ASN A 414 -52.94 20.03 -15.63
C ASN A 414 -52.58 21.34 -14.92
N VAL A 415 -51.66 22.06 -15.49
CA VAL A 415 -51.24 23.38 -15.01
C VAL A 415 -51.56 24.41 -16.08
N LYS A 416 -52.32 25.42 -15.69
CA LYS A 416 -52.59 26.60 -16.55
C LYS A 416 -51.91 27.80 -15.99
N LEU A 417 -51.07 28.38 -16.80
CA LEU A 417 -50.30 29.57 -16.47
C LEU A 417 -50.75 30.75 -17.38
N ARG A 418 -50.86 31.91 -16.79
CA ARG A 418 -51.09 33.14 -17.56
C ARG A 418 -49.95 34.09 -17.25
N TYR A 419 -49.25 34.48 -18.28
CA TYR A 419 -48.16 35.43 -18.23
C TYR A 419 -48.52 36.71 -18.95
N ASP A 420 -47.96 37.80 -18.42
CA ASP A 420 -47.89 39.11 -19.11
C ASP A 420 -46.45 39.30 -19.57
N LEU A 421 -46.26 39.37 -20.89
CA LEU A 421 -44.94 39.56 -21.51
C LEU A 421 -44.87 41.03 -21.94
N LYS A 422 -43.90 41.76 -21.34
CA LYS A 422 -43.63 43.16 -21.57
C LYS A 422 -42.34 43.29 -22.38
N SER A 423 -42.35 43.96 -23.50
CA SER A 423 -41.13 44.18 -24.26
C SER A 423 -41.14 45.50 -24.98
N ASP A 424 -40.01 46.18 -24.88
CA ASP A 424 -39.74 47.42 -25.62
C ASP A 424 -39.10 47.18 -27.01
N SER A 425 -38.76 45.91 -27.34
CA SER A 425 -38.03 45.55 -28.55
C SER A 425 -38.87 44.67 -29.50
N ASN A 426 -38.60 43.40 -29.58
CA ASN A 426 -39.27 42.48 -30.50
C ASN A 426 -39.99 41.39 -29.73
N ILE A 427 -41.27 41.58 -29.46
CA ILE A 427 -42.12 40.66 -28.70
C ILE A 427 -42.17 39.26 -29.37
N PHE A 428 -42.08 39.16 -30.67
CA PHE A 428 -42.10 37.88 -31.39
C PHE A 428 -40.85 37.05 -31.05
N TYR A 429 -39.67 37.67 -30.95
CA TYR A 429 -38.44 36.97 -30.59
C TYR A 429 -38.49 36.49 -29.15
N GLU A 430 -38.95 37.33 -28.23
CA GLU A 430 -39.11 36.97 -26.81
C GLU A 430 -40.18 35.88 -26.59
N TYR A 431 -41.23 35.86 -27.39
CA TYR A 431 -42.23 34.80 -27.39
C TYR A 431 -41.66 33.43 -27.84
N GLU A 432 -40.89 33.40 -28.93
CA GLU A 432 -40.24 32.20 -29.41
C GLU A 432 -39.15 31.71 -28.42
N ASP A 433 -38.41 32.60 -27.79
CA ASP A 433 -37.44 32.28 -26.73
C ASP A 433 -38.16 31.70 -25.50
N LEU A 434 -39.27 32.31 -25.09
CA LEU A 434 -40.12 31.79 -24.01
C LEU A 434 -40.61 30.38 -24.30
N LYS A 435 -41.12 30.16 -25.50
CA LYS A 435 -41.57 28.83 -25.93
C LYS A 435 -40.48 27.80 -25.95
N HIS A 436 -39.27 28.18 -26.38
CA HIS A 436 -38.11 27.31 -26.35
C HIS A 436 -37.71 26.96 -24.90
N ASN A 437 -37.68 27.95 -24.00
CA ASN A 437 -37.35 27.77 -22.58
C ASN A 437 -38.38 26.88 -21.88
N PHE A 438 -39.68 27.06 -22.13
CA PHE A 438 -40.69 26.17 -21.58
C PHE A 438 -40.55 24.71 -22.06
N ASN A 439 -40.33 24.50 -23.34
CA ASN A 439 -40.12 23.13 -23.87
C ASN A 439 -38.82 22.49 -23.33
N THR A 440 -37.81 23.28 -23.02
CA THR A 440 -36.56 22.76 -22.47
C THR A 440 -36.70 22.42 -20.98
N ILE A 441 -37.34 23.30 -20.20
CA ILE A 441 -37.52 23.11 -18.78
C ILE A 441 -38.55 22.05 -18.43
N PHE A 442 -39.66 22.01 -19.22
CA PHE A 442 -40.75 21.05 -19.08
C PHE A 442 -40.65 19.88 -20.05
N TYR A 443 -39.45 19.38 -20.33
CA TYR A 443 -39.17 18.35 -21.35
C TYR A 443 -40.00 17.05 -21.17
N ASN A 444 -40.45 16.75 -19.93
CA ASN A 444 -41.30 15.60 -19.60
C ASN A 444 -42.77 15.92 -19.54
N TYR A 445 -43.21 17.10 -19.92
CA TYR A 445 -44.58 17.57 -19.92
C TYR A 445 -44.99 17.90 -21.36
N LYS A 446 -46.26 17.75 -21.65
CA LYS A 446 -46.84 18.30 -22.86
C LYS A 446 -47.16 19.77 -22.63
N VAL A 447 -46.45 20.66 -23.32
CA VAL A 447 -46.63 22.12 -23.22
C VAL A 447 -47.41 22.56 -24.45
N ASP A 448 -48.53 23.24 -24.21
CA ASP A 448 -49.36 23.79 -25.25
C ASP A 448 -49.60 25.29 -25.01
N PHE A 449 -49.26 26.09 -26.00
CA PHE A 449 -49.52 27.53 -25.99
C PHE A 449 -50.84 27.81 -26.66
N SER A 450 -51.83 28.32 -25.93
CA SER A 450 -53.20 28.47 -26.37
C SER A 450 -53.43 29.58 -27.42
N GLN A 451 -52.35 30.28 -27.79
CA GLN A 451 -52.40 31.28 -28.85
C GLN A 451 -51.27 31.05 -29.87
N LEU A 452 -51.63 31.13 -31.14
CA LEU A 452 -50.65 31.35 -32.21
C LEU A 452 -49.92 32.66 -31.92
N PRO A 453 -48.68 32.86 -32.47
CA PRO A 453 -47.90 34.06 -32.14
C PRO A 453 -48.81 35.28 -32.23
N PRO A 454 -48.81 36.11 -31.17
CA PRO A 454 -49.81 37.17 -31.04
C PRO A 454 -49.77 38.07 -32.28
N VAL A 455 -50.94 38.28 -32.86
CA VAL A 455 -51.08 39.30 -33.89
C VAL A 455 -50.93 40.63 -33.17
N ILE A 456 -49.73 41.19 -33.24
CA ILE A 456 -49.40 42.46 -32.58
C ILE A 456 -49.94 43.56 -33.46
N GLU A 457 -50.93 44.31 -32.99
CA GLU A 457 -51.25 45.60 -33.55
C GLU A 457 -50.10 46.58 -33.26
N LEU A 458 -49.68 47.32 -34.26
CA LEU A 458 -48.56 48.26 -34.16
C LEU A 458 -48.78 49.24 -32.98
N GLY A 459 -48.11 49.02 -31.84
CA GLY A 459 -48.17 49.89 -30.67
C GLY A 459 -48.46 49.21 -29.32
N GLU A 460 -48.83 47.94 -29.29
CA GLU A 460 -49.00 47.22 -28.02
C GLU A 460 -47.64 46.81 -27.43
N LYS A 461 -47.46 47.13 -26.16
CA LYS A 461 -46.22 46.83 -25.40
C LYS A 461 -46.35 45.62 -24.50
N ASP A 462 -47.56 45.13 -24.24
CA ASP A 462 -47.89 44.06 -23.32
C ASP A 462 -48.74 43.00 -24.02
N VAL A 463 -48.39 41.75 -23.92
CA VAL A 463 -49.12 40.61 -24.49
C VAL A 463 -49.37 39.54 -23.43
N ILE A 464 -50.60 39.12 -23.31
CA ILE A 464 -51.00 38.03 -22.40
C ILE A 464 -50.78 36.68 -23.13
N ILE A 465 -50.05 35.79 -22.47
CA ILE A 465 -49.75 34.47 -22.97
C ILE A 465 -50.33 33.44 -21.99
N ASP A 466 -51.20 32.58 -22.52
CA ASP A 466 -51.72 31.41 -21.77
C ASP A 466 -50.93 30.15 -22.15
N VAL A 467 -50.35 29.50 -21.15
CA VAL A 467 -49.59 28.25 -21.32
C VAL A 467 -50.29 27.12 -20.56
N ASN A 468 -50.62 26.07 -21.24
CA ASN A 468 -51.15 24.87 -20.65
C ASN A 468 -50.06 23.79 -20.61
N ILE A 469 -49.85 23.23 -19.45
CA ILE A 469 -48.83 22.17 -19.27
C ILE A 469 -49.57 20.96 -18.70
N SER A 470 -49.41 19.81 -19.35
CA SER A 470 -49.98 18.56 -18.85
C SER A 470 -48.95 17.43 -18.79
N LYS A 471 -49.14 16.57 -17.80
CA LYS A 471 -48.29 15.38 -17.58
C LYS A 471 -49.16 14.22 -17.13
N SER A 472 -49.04 13.10 -17.79
CA SER A 472 -49.67 11.87 -17.32
C SER A 472 -48.97 11.31 -16.11
N VAL A 473 -49.76 10.99 -15.11
CA VAL A 473 -49.34 10.45 -13.81
C VAL A 473 -49.43 8.93 -13.85
N LYS A 474 -48.91 8.29 -14.89
CA LYS A 474 -48.87 6.82 -14.84
C LYS A 474 -47.95 6.35 -13.75
N LYS A 475 -48.56 5.50 -12.84
CA LYS A 475 -47.86 4.72 -11.83
C LYS A 475 -46.78 3.86 -12.40
#